data_b3b09d8f48f66b91863327174dac25d6
#
_entry.id   b3b09d8f48f66b91863327174dac25d6
#
_cell.length_a   1.000
_cell.length_b   1.000
_cell.length_c   1.000
_cell.angle_alpha   90.00
_cell.angle_beta   90.00
_cell.angle_gamma   90.00
#
_symmetry.space_group_name_H-M   'P 1'
#
loop_
_entity.id
_entity.type
_entity.pdbx_description
1 polymer ?
#
loop_
_entity_poly.entity_id
_entity_poly.type
_entity_poly.pdbx_seq_one_letter_code
_entity_poly.pdbx_strand_id
1 'polypeptide(L)'
;MHRITSRKHLTELPELPLPFYVRSVGYNEADPGWREVFPGNMKNFVQLFWTIRGEGEFILADRTIRSGPGDIFYRLPGEKHAEHNCGSSEWCYFWVTFDGPGAAAFMESFGYGRDGLHAGDCPVPLFLELEHRIRQEDATAQRKMLSLCVEILTLAGGNGIQPQEQDLFERAMQLIRKNYTDSALNVDYLIKQLGIHRSTLNRLFAAKGKCSPGDLIRSLRMEHALELLRTTTMPVKEATYASGFNDPAYFCRRIRKATGMTPEEIRKKKQKKAPKSLFDSCFFTR
;
A
#
# COMPACT_ATOMS: atom_id res chain seq x y z
N MET A 1 32.96 19.84 2.04
CA MET A 1 33.52 18.94 1.00
C MET A 1 32.74 17.63 1.08
N HIS A 2 31.88 17.35 0.09
CA HIS A 2 31.06 16.13 0.09
C HIS A 2 31.94 14.89 0.09
N ARG A 3 31.67 13.94 0.99
CA ARG A 3 32.47 12.75 1.17
C ARG A 3 31.58 11.50 1.03
N ILE A 4 31.74 10.78 -0.06
CA ILE A 4 31.21 9.41 -0.17
C ILE A 4 32.24 8.50 0.45
N THR A 5 31.97 7.94 1.63
CA THR A 5 32.91 7.11 2.37
C THR A 5 32.87 5.65 1.91
N SER A 6 31.75 5.19 1.36
CA SER A 6 31.61 3.85 0.82
C SER A 6 30.59 3.82 -0.32
N ARG A 7 30.99 3.26 -1.45
CA ARG A 7 30.14 2.98 -2.60
C ARG A 7 30.59 1.66 -3.24
N LYS A 8 29.69 0.70 -3.29
CA LYS A 8 29.94 -0.58 -3.93
C LYS A 8 28.88 -0.82 -5.01
N HIS A 9 29.32 -1.38 -6.11
CA HIS A 9 28.49 -1.67 -7.27
C HIS A 9 28.67 -3.14 -7.66
N LEU A 10 27.61 -3.77 -8.12
CA LEU A 10 27.68 -5.00 -8.88
C LEU A 10 28.41 -4.69 -10.19
N THR A 11 29.46 -5.43 -10.52
CA THR A 11 30.30 -5.21 -11.69
C THR A 11 29.71 -5.86 -12.94
N GLU A 12 29.04 -7.00 -12.77
CA GLU A 12 28.38 -7.74 -13.83
C GLU A 12 26.87 -7.89 -13.56
N LEU A 13 26.11 -8.21 -14.60
CA LEU A 13 24.70 -8.56 -14.45
C LEU A 13 24.58 -9.86 -13.65
N PRO A 14 23.55 -10.01 -12.78
CA PRO A 14 23.37 -11.21 -11.98
C PRO A 14 23.18 -12.44 -12.87
N GLU A 15 23.81 -13.54 -12.50
CA GLU A 15 23.65 -14.83 -13.18
C GLU A 15 22.22 -15.39 -13.07
N LEU A 16 21.55 -15.06 -11.96
CA LEU A 16 20.19 -15.53 -11.71
C LEU A 16 19.16 -14.61 -12.39
N PRO A 17 18.15 -15.16 -13.05
CA PRO A 17 17.05 -14.40 -13.65
C PRO A 17 16.06 -13.94 -12.56
N LEU A 18 16.55 -13.10 -11.64
CA LEU A 18 15.74 -12.57 -10.54
C LEU A 18 14.82 -11.45 -11.04
N PRO A 19 13.61 -11.31 -10.46
CA PRO A 19 12.71 -10.21 -10.81
C PRO A 19 13.28 -8.85 -10.44
N PHE A 20 14.15 -8.80 -9.42
CA PHE A 20 14.99 -7.66 -9.09
C PHE A 20 16.27 -8.13 -8.36
N TYR A 21 17.28 -7.29 -8.35
CA TYR A 21 18.58 -7.56 -7.72
C TYR A 21 19.17 -6.28 -7.14
N VAL A 22 19.99 -6.40 -6.11
CA VAL A 22 20.74 -5.26 -5.54
C VAL A 22 21.83 -4.85 -6.54
N ARG A 23 21.75 -3.60 -7.00
CA ARG A 23 22.67 -3.02 -7.96
C ARG A 23 23.85 -2.33 -7.28
N SER A 24 23.57 -1.54 -6.25
CA SER A 24 24.61 -0.82 -5.53
C SER A 24 24.15 -0.47 -4.11
N VAL A 25 25.12 -0.28 -3.24
CA VAL A 25 24.93 0.15 -1.85
C VAL A 25 25.99 1.17 -1.51
N GLY A 26 25.70 2.12 -0.63
CA GLY A 26 26.67 3.09 -0.21
C GLY A 26 26.25 3.89 1.02
N TYR A 27 27.21 4.66 1.50
CA TYR A 27 27.10 5.59 2.60
C TYR A 27 27.57 6.96 2.15
N ASN A 28 26.87 7.98 2.56
CA ASN A 28 27.14 9.36 2.21
C ASN A 28 27.29 10.24 3.45
N GLU A 29 28.27 11.15 3.42
CA GLU A 29 28.43 12.25 4.35
C GLU A 29 28.45 13.55 3.54
N ALA A 30 27.48 14.40 3.76
CA ALA A 30 27.33 15.67 3.09
C ALA A 30 27.55 16.82 4.08
N ASP A 31 28.49 17.71 3.81
CA ASP A 31 28.71 18.93 4.60
C ASP A 31 27.50 19.89 4.52
N PRO A 32 27.32 20.79 5.50
CA PRO A 32 26.28 21.82 5.44
C PRO A 32 26.31 22.62 4.13
N GLY A 33 25.13 22.78 3.51
CA GLY A 33 24.97 23.47 2.24
C GLY A 33 25.36 22.67 0.99
N TRP A 34 25.81 21.42 1.13
CA TRP A 34 26.05 20.55 -0.02
C TRP A 34 24.76 20.31 -0.80
N ARG A 35 24.86 20.33 -2.13
CA ARG A 35 23.75 20.05 -3.04
C ARG A 35 24.23 19.30 -4.28
N GLU A 36 23.49 18.28 -4.67
CA GLU A 36 23.71 17.54 -5.90
C GLU A 36 22.39 17.34 -6.64
N VAL A 37 22.42 17.46 -7.98
CA VAL A 37 21.23 17.29 -8.84
C VAL A 37 21.39 16.03 -9.67
N PHE A 38 20.38 15.18 -9.63
CA PHE A 38 20.34 13.92 -10.37
C PHE A 38 19.26 13.97 -11.46
N PRO A 39 19.64 14.14 -12.74
CA PRO A 39 18.67 14.07 -13.84
C PRO A 39 18.10 12.68 -13.99
N GLY A 40 16.77 12.56 -14.12
CA GLY A 40 16.04 11.28 -14.09
C GLY A 40 16.41 10.29 -15.17
N ASN A 41 16.89 10.77 -16.32
CA ASN A 41 17.31 9.91 -17.42
C ASN A 41 18.60 9.09 -17.15
N MET A 42 19.35 9.44 -16.11
CA MET A 42 20.59 8.74 -15.75
C MET A 42 20.40 7.60 -14.73
N LYS A 43 19.23 7.49 -14.10
CA LYS A 43 19.00 6.55 -13.00
C LYS A 43 17.71 5.76 -13.23
N ASN A 44 17.83 4.64 -13.92
CA ASN A 44 16.70 3.76 -14.23
C ASN A 44 16.61 2.57 -13.26
N PHE A 45 16.64 2.87 -11.94
CA PHE A 45 16.56 1.88 -10.86
C PHE A 45 15.85 2.49 -9.64
N VAL A 46 15.38 1.65 -8.75
CA VAL A 46 14.84 2.07 -7.44
C VAL A 46 16.00 2.39 -6.50
N GLN A 47 15.86 3.43 -5.69
CA GLN A 47 16.83 3.78 -4.67
C GLN A 47 16.11 4.12 -3.37
N LEU A 48 16.49 3.44 -2.28
CA LEU A 48 16.07 3.72 -0.91
C LEU A 48 17.20 4.45 -0.18
N PHE A 49 16.84 5.48 0.57
CA PHE A 49 17.72 6.24 1.45
C PHE A 49 17.26 6.07 2.89
N TRP A 50 18.20 6.03 3.82
CA TRP A 50 17.95 5.97 5.26
C TRP A 50 18.88 6.91 5.99
N THR A 51 18.34 8.02 6.50
CA THR A 51 19.10 9.01 7.24
C THR A 51 19.47 8.50 8.63
N ILE A 52 20.72 8.68 9.01
CA ILE A 52 21.26 8.25 10.32
C ILE A 52 21.68 9.43 11.21
N ARG A 53 22.06 10.56 10.60
CA ARG A 53 22.50 11.76 11.32
C ARG A 53 22.29 13.00 10.45
N GLY A 54 22.03 14.15 11.12
CA GLY A 54 21.83 15.43 10.44
C GLY A 54 20.48 15.52 9.74
N GLU A 55 20.28 16.57 8.97
CA GLU A 55 19.04 16.84 8.25
C GLU A 55 19.33 17.19 6.79
N GLY A 56 18.54 16.66 5.89
CA GLY A 56 18.64 16.92 4.47
C GLY A 56 17.29 16.99 3.79
N GLU A 57 17.32 17.36 2.53
CA GLU A 57 16.13 17.48 1.68
C GLU A 57 16.33 16.70 0.38
N PHE A 58 15.31 15.96 0.00
CA PHE A 58 15.13 15.41 -1.35
C PHE A 58 14.16 16.31 -2.10
N ILE A 59 14.66 17.00 -3.13
CA ILE A 59 13.90 17.99 -3.91
C ILE A 59 13.46 17.30 -5.21
N LEU A 60 12.16 17.02 -5.35
CA LEU A 60 11.54 16.48 -6.54
C LEU A 60 10.94 17.61 -7.40
N ALA A 61 10.35 17.25 -8.55
CA ALA A 61 9.76 18.25 -9.44
C ALA A 61 8.52 18.95 -8.85
N ASP A 62 7.79 18.28 -7.99
CA ASP A 62 6.48 18.67 -7.44
C ASP A 62 6.50 18.91 -5.92
N ARG A 63 7.55 18.48 -5.21
CA ARG A 63 7.63 18.60 -3.76
C ARG A 63 9.05 18.49 -3.22
N THR A 64 9.23 18.90 -1.97
CA THR A 64 10.46 18.71 -1.18
C THR A 64 10.15 17.85 0.03
N ILE A 65 10.99 16.84 0.26
CA ILE A 65 10.87 15.89 1.37
C ILE A 65 12.03 16.13 2.31
N ARG A 66 11.76 16.52 3.55
CA ARG A 66 12.76 16.60 4.62
C ARG A 66 13.03 15.24 5.19
N SER A 67 14.29 14.99 5.53
CA SER A 67 14.76 13.72 6.07
C SER A 67 15.73 13.97 7.21
N GLY A 68 15.37 13.51 8.39
CA GLY A 68 16.19 13.51 9.62
C GLY A 68 16.53 12.09 10.05
N PRO A 69 17.22 11.92 11.22
CA PRO A 69 17.60 10.61 11.71
C PRO A 69 16.41 9.65 11.86
N GLY A 70 16.53 8.46 11.30
CA GLY A 70 15.47 7.45 11.28
C GLY A 70 14.49 7.58 10.13
N ASP A 71 14.58 8.64 9.33
CA ASP A 71 13.69 8.80 8.18
C ASP A 71 14.22 8.08 6.95
N ILE A 72 13.28 7.51 6.19
CA ILE A 72 13.52 6.92 4.88
C ILE A 72 12.83 7.73 3.78
N PHE A 73 13.43 7.69 2.62
CA PHE A 73 12.83 8.13 1.36
C PHE A 73 13.21 7.13 0.27
N TYR A 74 12.34 6.94 -0.71
CA TYR A 74 12.69 6.17 -1.90
C TYR A 74 12.24 6.87 -3.17
N ARG A 75 12.99 6.65 -4.25
CA ARG A 75 12.65 7.09 -5.59
C ARG A 75 12.48 5.90 -6.53
N LEU A 76 11.62 6.08 -7.51
CA LEU A 76 11.39 5.12 -8.59
C LEU A 76 12.28 5.42 -9.82
N PRO A 77 12.40 4.46 -10.75
CA PRO A 77 13.12 4.68 -12.00
C PRO A 77 12.64 5.92 -12.75
N GLY A 78 13.57 6.71 -13.29
CA GLY A 78 13.27 7.89 -14.09
C GLY A 78 12.95 9.18 -13.30
N GLU A 79 12.75 9.11 -11.98
CA GLU A 79 12.44 10.30 -11.18
C GLU A 79 13.67 11.21 -11.04
N LYS A 80 13.49 12.48 -11.41
CA LYS A 80 14.46 13.54 -11.17
C LYS A 80 14.40 13.97 -9.71
N HIS A 81 15.55 14.14 -9.09
CA HIS A 81 15.63 14.69 -7.75
C HIS A 81 16.95 15.44 -7.56
N ALA A 82 16.98 16.31 -6.54
CA ALA A 82 18.20 16.84 -5.99
C ALA A 82 18.29 16.47 -4.52
N GLU A 83 19.49 16.34 -4.03
CA GLU A 83 19.81 16.11 -2.62
C GLU A 83 20.48 17.40 -2.09
N HIS A 84 20.07 17.84 -0.90
CA HIS A 84 20.55 19.06 -0.27
C HIS A 84 20.68 18.87 1.23
N ASN A 85 21.87 19.13 1.78
CA ASN A 85 22.03 19.25 3.23
C ASN A 85 21.55 20.64 3.67
N CYS A 86 20.35 20.71 4.24
CA CYS A 86 19.74 21.94 4.74
C CYS A 86 20.03 22.19 6.23
N GLY A 87 20.71 21.26 6.91
CA GLY A 87 21.07 21.36 8.31
C GLY A 87 22.35 22.15 8.57
N SER A 88 22.65 22.34 9.87
CA SER A 88 23.89 23.00 10.35
C SER A 88 25.04 22.02 10.62
N SER A 89 24.79 20.73 10.52
CA SER A 89 25.75 19.65 10.70
C SER A 89 25.81 18.75 9.47
N GLU A 90 26.74 17.81 9.45
CA GLU A 90 26.83 16.81 8.40
C GLU A 90 25.54 16.00 8.30
N TRP A 91 25.05 15.80 7.09
CA TRP A 91 23.94 14.92 6.78
C TRP A 91 24.47 13.57 6.31
N CYS A 92 24.16 12.53 7.08
CA CYS A 92 24.68 11.19 6.86
C CYS A 92 23.54 10.22 6.60
N TYR A 93 23.66 9.41 5.57
CA TYR A 93 22.66 8.40 5.23
C TYR A 93 23.28 7.21 4.50
N PHE A 94 22.68 6.04 4.71
CA PHE A 94 22.87 4.89 3.83
C PHE A 94 21.89 4.93 2.67
N TRP A 95 22.30 4.31 1.57
CA TRP A 95 21.41 4.06 0.45
C TRP A 95 21.67 2.69 -0.17
N VAL A 96 20.60 2.10 -0.72
CA VAL A 96 20.64 0.89 -1.53
C VAL A 96 19.86 1.10 -2.81
N THR A 97 20.39 0.61 -3.92
CA THR A 97 19.68 0.59 -5.20
C THR A 97 19.41 -0.83 -5.64
N PHE A 98 18.26 -1.03 -6.23
CA PHE A 98 17.92 -2.30 -6.85
C PHE A 98 17.28 -2.05 -8.22
N ASP A 99 17.55 -2.99 -9.12
CA ASP A 99 17.22 -2.93 -10.53
C ASP A 99 16.59 -4.24 -10.97
N GLY A 100 16.03 -4.26 -12.17
CA GLY A 100 15.35 -5.41 -12.76
C GLY A 100 13.89 -5.11 -13.09
N PRO A 101 13.25 -5.95 -13.90
CA PRO A 101 11.91 -5.67 -14.43
C PRO A 101 10.82 -5.56 -13.37
N GLY A 102 11.01 -6.18 -12.20
CA GLY A 102 10.07 -6.16 -11.08
C GLY A 102 10.41 -5.17 -9.96
N ALA A 103 11.53 -4.43 -10.05
CA ALA A 103 12.05 -3.62 -8.96
C ALA A 103 11.06 -2.54 -8.47
N ALA A 104 10.46 -1.79 -9.39
CA ALA A 104 9.50 -0.74 -9.05
C ALA A 104 8.22 -1.32 -8.42
N ALA A 105 7.61 -2.32 -9.05
CA ALA A 105 6.41 -2.98 -8.54
C ALA A 105 6.66 -3.63 -7.17
N PHE A 106 7.85 -4.20 -6.96
CA PHE A 106 8.23 -4.77 -5.67
C PHE A 106 8.31 -3.69 -4.59
N MET A 107 8.98 -2.55 -4.86
CA MET A 107 9.04 -1.44 -3.92
C MET A 107 7.66 -0.90 -3.56
N GLU A 108 6.80 -0.70 -4.56
CA GLU A 108 5.44 -0.21 -4.37
C GLU A 108 4.56 -1.19 -3.57
N SER A 109 4.84 -2.51 -3.65
CA SER A 109 4.09 -3.53 -2.89
C SER A 109 4.26 -3.42 -1.38
N PHE A 110 5.32 -2.77 -0.88
CA PHE A 110 5.47 -2.46 0.54
C PHE A 110 4.52 -1.36 1.04
N GLY A 111 3.92 -0.59 0.13
CA GLY A 111 2.91 0.41 0.48
C GLY A 111 3.44 1.62 1.24
N TYR A 112 4.75 1.90 1.18
CA TYR A 112 5.33 3.08 1.82
C TYR A 112 4.89 4.36 1.13
N GLY A 113 4.60 5.39 1.94
CA GLY A 113 4.26 6.72 1.43
C GLY A 113 5.40 7.32 0.60
N ARG A 114 5.02 8.15 -0.38
CA ARG A 114 5.98 8.82 -1.28
C ARG A 114 6.58 10.11 -0.67
N ASP A 115 6.10 10.53 0.48
CA ASP A 115 6.48 11.80 1.15
C ASP A 115 7.52 11.58 2.27
N GLY A 116 8.18 10.42 2.27
CA GLY A 116 9.06 10.00 3.34
C GLY A 116 8.31 9.32 4.49
N LEU A 117 9.03 8.56 5.29
CA LEU A 117 8.49 7.80 6.42
C LEU A 117 9.53 7.75 7.53
N HIS A 118 9.11 7.93 8.78
CA HIS A 118 9.97 7.66 9.93
C HIS A 118 9.96 6.15 10.23
N ALA A 119 11.09 5.49 9.91
CA ALA A 119 11.28 4.05 10.06
C ALA A 119 11.96 3.67 11.40
N GLY A 120 12.56 4.65 12.08
CA GLY A 120 13.38 4.43 13.26
C GLY A 120 14.86 4.15 12.91
N ASP A 121 15.58 3.53 13.84
CA ASP A 121 17.02 3.34 13.71
C ASP A 121 17.40 2.57 12.44
N CYS A 122 18.37 3.11 11.71
CA CYS A 122 18.89 2.46 10.51
C CYS A 122 19.53 1.11 10.83
N PRO A 123 19.20 0.03 10.13
CA PRO A 123 19.81 -1.30 10.32
C PRO A 123 21.22 -1.35 9.69
N VAL A 124 22.14 -0.54 10.21
CA VAL A 124 23.52 -0.40 9.71
C VAL A 124 24.21 -1.75 9.44
N PRO A 125 24.10 -2.78 10.31
CA PRO A 125 24.73 -4.07 10.04
C PRO A 125 24.28 -4.72 8.73
N LEU A 126 23.01 -4.55 8.31
CA LEU A 126 22.50 -5.10 7.05
C LEU A 126 23.08 -4.38 5.83
N PHE A 127 23.25 -3.05 5.92
CA PHE A 127 23.91 -2.28 4.86
C PHE A 127 25.39 -2.66 4.71
N LEU A 128 26.09 -2.86 5.83
CA LEU A 128 27.49 -3.29 5.81
C LEU A 128 27.63 -4.72 5.26
N GLU A 129 26.71 -5.62 5.57
CA GLU A 129 26.69 -6.97 5.00
C GLU A 129 26.41 -6.93 3.49
N LEU A 130 25.47 -6.09 3.03
CA LEU A 130 25.27 -5.85 1.61
C LEU A 130 26.54 -5.34 0.92
N GLU A 131 27.23 -4.39 1.55
CA GLU A 131 28.48 -3.83 1.04
C GLU A 131 29.57 -4.89 0.92
N HIS A 132 29.63 -5.82 1.86
CA HIS A 132 30.56 -6.95 1.81
C HIS A 132 30.18 -7.93 0.69
N ARG A 133 28.90 -8.27 0.55
CA ARG A 133 28.41 -9.28 -0.40
C ARG A 133 28.38 -8.84 -1.85
N ILE A 134 28.20 -7.55 -2.11
CA ILE A 134 28.03 -7.04 -3.49
C ILE A 134 29.27 -7.25 -4.36
N ARG A 135 30.41 -7.55 -3.76
CA ARG A 135 31.65 -7.90 -4.47
C ARG A 135 31.77 -9.39 -4.79
N GLN A 136 30.87 -10.21 -4.23
CA GLN A 136 30.80 -11.64 -4.47
C GLN A 136 29.72 -11.88 -5.52
N GLU A 137 30.13 -12.22 -6.74
CA GLU A 137 29.22 -12.24 -7.91
C GLU A 137 28.51 -13.59 -8.09
N ASP A 138 28.77 -14.57 -7.20
CA ASP A 138 28.19 -15.91 -7.28
C ASP A 138 26.69 -15.92 -6.91
N ALA A 139 25.96 -16.94 -7.37
CA ALA A 139 24.53 -17.11 -7.19
C ALA A 139 24.10 -17.14 -5.70
N THR A 140 24.97 -17.60 -4.79
CA THR A 140 24.69 -17.64 -3.36
C THR A 140 24.72 -16.24 -2.76
N ALA A 141 25.72 -15.44 -3.12
CA ALA A 141 25.80 -14.03 -2.73
C ALA A 141 24.61 -13.23 -3.27
N GLN A 142 24.19 -13.46 -4.52
CA GLN A 142 23.04 -12.81 -5.12
C GLN A 142 21.73 -13.10 -4.37
N ARG A 143 21.48 -14.36 -3.99
CA ARG A 143 20.31 -14.73 -3.15
C ARG A 143 20.39 -14.10 -1.76
N LYS A 144 21.58 -14.06 -1.16
CA LYS A 144 21.78 -13.43 0.14
C LYS A 144 21.56 -11.93 0.09
N MET A 145 22.06 -11.23 -0.93
CA MET A 145 21.80 -9.80 -1.13
C MET A 145 20.31 -9.51 -1.30
N LEU A 146 19.59 -10.34 -2.04
CA LEU A 146 18.12 -10.21 -2.18
C LEU A 146 17.44 -10.34 -0.81
N SER A 147 17.81 -11.34 -0.01
CA SER A 147 17.29 -11.55 1.35
C SER A 147 17.54 -10.33 2.25
N LEU A 148 18.76 -9.79 2.24
CA LEU A 148 19.13 -8.61 3.02
C LEU A 148 18.36 -7.35 2.57
N CYS A 149 18.17 -7.18 1.26
CA CYS A 149 17.38 -6.09 0.72
C CYS A 149 15.92 -6.16 1.19
N VAL A 150 15.31 -7.36 1.15
CA VAL A 150 13.94 -7.58 1.66
C VAL A 150 13.86 -7.29 3.17
N GLU A 151 14.86 -7.70 3.94
CA GLU A 151 14.93 -7.44 5.38
C GLU A 151 15.02 -5.93 5.67
N ILE A 152 15.91 -5.20 4.97
CA ILE A 152 16.00 -3.73 5.07
C ILE A 152 14.64 -3.08 4.73
N LEU A 153 13.99 -3.50 3.65
CA LEU A 153 12.68 -2.97 3.27
C LEU A 153 11.61 -3.29 4.32
N THR A 154 11.64 -4.47 4.93
CA THR A 154 10.72 -4.84 6.00
C THR A 154 10.90 -3.94 7.23
N LEU A 155 12.15 -3.71 7.64
CA LEU A 155 12.48 -2.81 8.76
C LEU A 155 12.16 -1.34 8.44
N ALA A 156 12.27 -0.93 7.18
CA ALA A 156 11.90 0.40 6.71
C ALA A 156 10.41 0.74 6.94
N GLY A 157 9.54 -0.26 7.13
CA GLY A 157 8.17 -0.07 7.57
C GLY A 157 8.01 0.38 9.02
N GLY A 158 9.11 0.39 9.78
CA GLY A 158 9.10 0.70 11.22
C GLY A 158 8.32 -0.34 12.04
N ASN A 159 8.16 -0.10 13.33
CA ASN A 159 7.36 -0.93 14.23
C ASN A 159 5.84 -0.72 14.09
N GLY A 160 5.41 -0.08 13.06
CA GLY A 160 4.03 0.14 12.70
C GLY A 160 3.96 1.01 11.46
N ILE A 161 3.40 0.44 10.39
CA ILE A 161 2.74 1.26 9.39
C ILE A 161 1.74 2.10 10.19
N GLN A 162 2.08 3.38 10.47
CA GLN A 162 1.08 4.35 10.88
C GLN A 162 0.17 4.49 9.65
N PRO A 163 -1.06 4.01 9.69
CA PRO A 163 -1.94 4.16 8.57
C PRO A 163 -2.19 5.66 8.38
N GLN A 164 -1.68 6.25 7.31
CA GLN A 164 -2.13 7.58 6.89
C GLN A 164 -3.66 7.56 6.75
N GLU A 165 -4.32 8.70 6.91
CA GLU A 165 -5.80 8.80 6.84
C GLU A 165 -6.40 8.21 5.54
N GLN A 166 -5.63 8.14 4.44
CA GLN A 166 -5.98 7.38 3.24
C GLN A 166 -6.17 5.88 3.50
N ASP A 167 -5.43 5.33 4.44
CA ASP A 167 -5.45 3.91 4.77
C ASP A 167 -6.66 3.52 5.64
N LEU A 168 -7.18 4.38 6.49
CA LEU A 168 -8.36 4.08 7.31
C LEU A 168 -9.60 3.79 6.46
N PHE A 169 -9.79 4.54 5.37
CA PHE A 169 -10.88 4.27 4.43
C PHE A 169 -10.68 2.94 3.71
N GLU A 170 -9.48 2.67 3.20
CA GLU A 170 -9.18 1.41 2.50
C GLU A 170 -9.27 0.21 3.46
N ARG A 171 -8.80 0.34 4.70
CA ARG A 171 -8.98 -0.69 5.73
C ARG A 171 -10.46 -0.93 6.05
N ALA A 172 -11.26 0.12 6.16
CA ALA A 172 -12.70 -0.03 6.32
C ALA A 172 -13.31 -0.76 5.12
N MET A 173 -12.92 -0.41 3.89
CA MET A 173 -13.36 -1.07 2.66
C MET A 173 -12.96 -2.54 2.61
N GLN A 174 -11.72 -2.87 2.99
CA GLN A 174 -11.24 -4.26 3.06
C GLN A 174 -12.04 -5.08 4.09
N LEU A 175 -12.26 -4.54 5.29
CA LEU A 175 -13.07 -5.18 6.32
C LEU A 175 -14.50 -5.44 5.83
N ILE A 176 -15.10 -4.47 5.15
CA ILE A 176 -16.45 -4.61 4.58
C ILE A 176 -16.46 -5.69 3.50
N ARG A 177 -15.55 -5.61 2.50
CA ARG A 177 -15.48 -6.58 1.40
C ARG A 177 -15.23 -8.00 1.87
N LYS A 178 -14.39 -8.17 2.89
CA LYS A 178 -14.06 -9.49 3.44
C LYS A 178 -15.19 -10.12 4.25
N ASN A 179 -15.99 -9.29 4.93
CA ASN A 179 -16.92 -9.77 5.96
C ASN A 179 -18.40 -9.40 5.73
N TYR A 180 -18.80 -8.84 4.56
CA TYR A 180 -20.18 -8.35 4.37
C TYR A 180 -21.22 -9.46 4.49
N THR A 181 -20.86 -10.73 4.25
CA THR A 181 -21.73 -11.90 4.43
C THR A 181 -21.84 -12.36 5.89
N ASP A 182 -20.93 -11.90 6.76
CA ASP A 182 -21.07 -12.13 8.19
C ASP A 182 -22.11 -11.18 8.79
N SER A 183 -23.13 -11.73 9.40
CA SER A 183 -24.22 -10.97 10.03
C SER A 183 -23.75 -10.08 11.18
N ALA A 184 -22.61 -10.40 11.82
CA ALA A 184 -22.00 -9.61 12.88
C ALA A 184 -21.39 -8.29 12.35
N LEU A 185 -21.06 -8.21 11.05
CA LEU A 185 -20.55 -6.98 10.48
C LEU A 185 -21.61 -5.88 10.50
N ASN A 186 -21.30 -4.81 11.19
CA ASN A 186 -22.07 -3.57 11.24
C ASN A 186 -21.15 -2.38 11.46
N VAL A 187 -21.70 -1.16 11.54
CA VAL A 187 -20.91 0.05 11.74
C VAL A 187 -20.16 0.04 13.07
N ASP A 188 -20.73 -0.52 14.12
CA ASP A 188 -20.10 -0.62 15.46
C ASP A 188 -18.93 -1.60 15.44
N TYR A 189 -19.03 -2.70 14.70
CA TYR A 189 -17.93 -3.61 14.44
C TYR A 189 -16.76 -2.88 13.74
N LEU A 190 -17.04 -2.10 12.70
CA LEU A 190 -16.01 -1.35 11.97
C LEU A 190 -15.28 -0.36 12.87
N ILE A 191 -16.00 0.46 13.65
CA ILE A 191 -15.38 1.46 14.55
C ILE A 191 -14.53 0.80 15.63
N LYS A 192 -14.97 -0.36 16.15
CA LYS A 192 -14.20 -1.14 17.12
C LYS A 192 -12.90 -1.70 16.52
N GLN A 193 -12.97 -2.27 15.31
CA GLN A 193 -11.81 -2.86 14.62
C GLN A 193 -10.79 -1.79 14.17
N LEU A 194 -11.27 -0.61 13.80
CA LEU A 194 -10.43 0.49 13.31
C LEU A 194 -9.93 1.40 14.44
N GLY A 195 -10.47 1.27 15.65
CA GLY A 195 -10.10 2.12 16.78
C GLY A 195 -10.48 3.60 16.58
N ILE A 196 -11.56 3.90 15.86
CA ILE A 196 -11.98 5.27 15.53
C ILE A 196 -13.42 5.56 16.00
N HIS A 197 -13.79 6.83 16.06
CA HIS A 197 -15.15 7.22 16.37
C HIS A 197 -16.07 7.12 15.13
N ARG A 198 -17.38 6.92 15.37
CA ARG A 198 -18.41 6.85 14.31
C ARG A 198 -18.41 8.08 13.42
N SER A 199 -18.21 9.27 13.97
CA SER A 199 -18.12 10.53 13.22
C SER A 199 -16.94 10.54 12.25
N THR A 200 -15.78 10.02 12.66
CA THR A 200 -14.59 9.89 11.83
C THR A 200 -14.85 8.94 10.65
N LEU A 201 -15.44 7.76 10.92
CA LEU A 201 -15.78 6.80 9.88
C LEU A 201 -16.76 7.41 8.85
N ASN A 202 -17.81 8.08 9.32
CA ASN A 202 -18.78 8.74 8.44
C ASN A 202 -18.12 9.86 7.61
N ARG A 203 -17.20 10.65 8.19
CA ARG A 203 -16.45 11.70 7.46
C ARG A 203 -15.55 11.10 6.38
N LEU A 204 -14.86 9.99 6.66
CA LEU A 204 -14.03 9.29 5.68
C LEU A 204 -14.86 8.83 4.47
N PHE A 205 -16.04 8.25 4.72
CA PHE A 205 -16.94 7.81 3.65
C PHE A 205 -17.54 8.98 2.88
N ALA A 206 -17.93 10.05 3.56
CA ALA A 206 -18.44 11.28 2.93
C ALA A 206 -17.40 11.95 2.03
N ALA A 207 -16.11 11.93 2.43
CA ALA A 207 -15.02 12.53 1.64
C ALA A 207 -14.67 11.71 0.38
N LYS A 208 -14.90 10.39 0.39
CA LYS A 208 -14.54 9.47 -0.70
C LYS A 208 -15.73 8.98 -1.53
N GLY A 209 -16.93 9.09 -1.02
CA GLY A 209 -18.14 8.61 -1.68
C GLY A 209 -19.40 9.17 -1.06
N LYS A 210 -20.52 9.00 -1.75
CA LYS A 210 -21.83 9.55 -1.35
C LYS A 210 -22.64 8.64 -0.42
N CYS A 211 -22.19 7.40 -0.14
CA CYS A 211 -22.92 6.46 0.70
C CYS A 211 -22.28 6.28 2.08
N SER A 212 -23.10 6.03 3.09
CA SER A 212 -22.61 5.69 4.42
C SER A 212 -22.04 4.27 4.47
N PRO A 213 -21.16 3.94 5.45
CA PRO A 213 -20.66 2.56 5.65
C PRO A 213 -21.79 1.53 5.76
N GLY A 214 -22.87 1.89 6.47
CA GLY A 214 -24.03 1.02 6.64
C GLY A 214 -24.82 0.81 5.34
N ASP A 215 -24.89 1.82 4.47
CA ASP A 215 -25.52 1.68 3.17
C ASP A 215 -24.69 0.79 2.25
N LEU A 216 -23.36 0.95 2.26
CA LEU A 216 -22.47 0.09 1.50
C LEU A 216 -22.62 -1.39 1.89
N ILE A 217 -22.57 -1.70 3.20
CA ILE A 217 -22.76 -3.07 3.68
C ILE A 217 -24.10 -3.63 3.19
N ARG A 218 -25.16 -2.83 3.30
CA ARG A 218 -26.51 -3.24 2.84
C ARG A 218 -26.56 -3.50 1.34
N SER A 219 -25.90 -2.65 0.54
CA SER A 219 -25.85 -2.80 -0.92
C SER A 219 -25.14 -4.08 -1.33
N LEU A 220 -23.95 -4.35 -0.76
CA LEU A 220 -23.20 -5.59 -1.02
C LEU A 220 -23.97 -6.85 -0.65
N ARG A 221 -24.62 -6.85 0.52
CA ARG A 221 -25.49 -7.96 0.92
C ARG A 221 -26.66 -8.17 -0.03
N MET A 222 -27.26 -7.07 -0.51
CA MET A 222 -28.36 -7.11 -1.47
C MET A 222 -27.93 -7.68 -2.82
N GLU A 223 -26.78 -7.25 -3.34
CA GLU A 223 -26.21 -7.78 -4.59
C GLU A 223 -25.97 -9.28 -4.48
N HIS A 224 -25.27 -9.69 -3.41
CA HIS A 224 -25.00 -11.11 -3.18
C HIS A 224 -26.29 -11.93 -3.02
N ALA A 225 -27.28 -11.40 -2.31
CA ALA A 225 -28.58 -12.05 -2.18
C ALA A 225 -29.28 -12.24 -3.54
N LEU A 226 -29.25 -11.23 -4.40
CA LEU A 226 -29.83 -11.33 -5.74
C LEU A 226 -29.08 -12.33 -6.62
N GLU A 227 -27.76 -12.40 -6.47
CA GLU A 227 -26.93 -13.40 -7.14
C GLU A 227 -27.33 -14.81 -6.69
N LEU A 228 -27.37 -15.08 -5.38
CA LEU A 228 -27.78 -16.40 -4.83
C LEU A 228 -29.17 -16.80 -5.31
N LEU A 229 -30.14 -15.87 -5.29
CA LEU A 229 -31.51 -16.15 -5.74
C LEU A 229 -31.59 -16.49 -7.22
N ARG A 230 -30.69 -15.94 -8.06
CA ARG A 230 -30.67 -16.16 -9.52
C ARG A 230 -29.84 -17.37 -9.93
N THR A 231 -28.75 -17.65 -9.23
CA THR A 231 -27.77 -18.67 -9.67
C THR A 231 -27.95 -20.01 -8.98
N THR A 232 -28.54 -20.05 -7.76
CA THR A 232 -28.67 -21.26 -6.96
C THR A 232 -30.11 -21.74 -6.80
N THR A 233 -30.27 -22.96 -6.29
CA THR A 233 -31.54 -23.51 -5.86
C THR A 233 -31.78 -23.38 -4.35
N MET A 234 -30.91 -22.64 -3.66
CA MET A 234 -30.91 -22.45 -2.22
C MET A 234 -32.28 -21.91 -1.73
N PRO A 235 -32.86 -22.45 -0.65
CA PRO A 235 -34.07 -21.90 -0.05
C PRO A 235 -33.90 -20.42 0.31
N VAL A 236 -35.00 -19.64 0.19
CA VAL A 236 -34.97 -18.17 0.47
C VAL A 236 -34.44 -17.90 1.89
N LYS A 237 -34.80 -18.71 2.86
CA LYS A 237 -34.30 -18.56 4.24
C LYS A 237 -32.79 -18.75 4.33
N GLU A 238 -32.22 -19.72 3.63
CA GLU A 238 -30.77 -19.96 3.59
C GLU A 238 -30.05 -18.84 2.83
N ALA A 239 -30.59 -18.40 1.69
CA ALA A 239 -30.05 -17.26 0.92
C ALA A 239 -30.04 -15.97 1.76
N THR A 240 -31.03 -15.78 2.66
CA THR A 240 -31.04 -14.67 3.61
C THR A 240 -29.80 -14.69 4.49
N TYR A 241 -29.53 -15.80 5.16
CA TYR A 241 -28.41 -15.92 6.09
C TYR A 241 -27.06 -15.91 5.36
N ALA A 242 -26.97 -16.63 4.24
CA ALA A 242 -25.75 -16.67 3.42
C ALA A 242 -25.35 -15.30 2.86
N SER A 243 -26.32 -14.40 2.67
CA SER A 243 -26.05 -13.02 2.26
C SER A 243 -25.84 -12.02 3.41
N GLY A 244 -25.77 -12.50 4.66
CA GLY A 244 -25.49 -11.69 5.85
C GLY A 244 -26.69 -10.97 6.47
N PHE A 245 -27.93 -11.30 6.06
CA PHE A 245 -29.12 -10.79 6.73
C PHE A 245 -29.55 -11.73 7.87
N ASN A 246 -30.06 -11.16 8.97
CA ASN A 246 -30.50 -11.92 10.15
C ASN A 246 -32.01 -12.18 10.18
N ASP A 247 -32.80 -11.40 9.43
CA ASP A 247 -34.25 -11.44 9.45
C ASP A 247 -34.80 -11.71 8.04
N PRO A 248 -35.36 -12.92 7.80
CA PRO A 248 -35.97 -13.24 6.51
C PRO A 248 -37.18 -12.37 6.12
N ALA A 249 -37.93 -11.87 7.08
CA ALA A 249 -39.05 -10.98 6.78
C ALA A 249 -38.57 -9.60 6.32
N TYR A 250 -37.55 -9.07 7.00
CA TYR A 250 -36.87 -7.84 6.57
C TYR A 250 -36.23 -8.01 5.19
N PHE A 251 -35.53 -9.13 4.96
CA PHE A 251 -34.94 -9.50 3.68
C PHE A 251 -35.95 -9.46 2.54
N CYS A 252 -37.08 -10.17 2.69
CA CYS A 252 -38.14 -10.21 1.66
C CYS A 252 -38.68 -8.81 1.35
N ARG A 253 -38.92 -7.97 2.38
CA ARG A 253 -39.39 -6.59 2.19
C ARG A 253 -38.35 -5.76 1.43
N ARG A 254 -37.06 -5.91 1.73
CA ARG A 254 -35.97 -5.18 1.07
C ARG A 254 -35.80 -5.60 -0.38
N ILE A 255 -35.81 -6.90 -0.69
CA ILE A 255 -35.78 -7.43 -2.06
C ILE A 255 -36.95 -6.85 -2.87
N ARG A 256 -38.17 -6.94 -2.34
CA ARG A 256 -39.35 -6.42 -3.04
C ARG A 256 -39.29 -4.92 -3.27
N LYS A 257 -38.78 -4.15 -2.28
CA LYS A 257 -38.59 -2.69 -2.44
C LYS A 257 -37.57 -2.35 -3.52
N ALA A 258 -36.49 -3.13 -3.62
CA ALA A 258 -35.39 -2.86 -4.57
C ALA A 258 -35.71 -3.34 -5.99
N THR A 259 -36.49 -4.41 -6.16
CA THR A 259 -36.68 -5.08 -7.46
C THR A 259 -38.13 -5.08 -7.96
N GLY A 260 -39.08 -4.72 -7.11
CA GLY A 260 -40.51 -4.85 -7.38
C GLY A 260 -41.03 -6.30 -7.28
N MET A 261 -40.17 -7.29 -7.02
CA MET A 261 -40.48 -8.72 -7.03
C MET A 261 -40.17 -9.38 -5.68
N THR A 262 -40.87 -10.47 -5.38
CA THR A 262 -40.53 -11.31 -4.25
C THR A 262 -39.30 -12.19 -4.55
N PRO A 263 -38.57 -12.67 -3.52
CA PRO A 263 -37.43 -13.58 -3.73
C PRO A 263 -37.79 -14.83 -4.56
N GLU A 264 -38.99 -15.38 -4.36
CA GLU A 264 -39.48 -16.53 -5.13
C GLU A 264 -39.74 -16.20 -6.61
N GLU A 265 -40.30 -15.03 -6.90
CA GLU A 265 -40.49 -14.56 -8.27
C GLU A 265 -39.16 -14.37 -8.99
N ILE A 266 -38.14 -13.83 -8.30
CA ILE A 266 -36.78 -13.66 -8.85
C ILE A 266 -36.20 -15.04 -9.19
N ARG A 267 -36.31 -16.04 -8.33
CA ARG A 267 -35.85 -17.40 -8.59
C ARG A 267 -36.55 -18.05 -9.80
N LYS A 268 -37.83 -17.82 -9.97
CA LYS A 268 -38.60 -18.35 -11.11
C LYS A 268 -38.26 -17.67 -12.45
N LYS A 269 -37.82 -16.38 -12.43
CA LYS A 269 -37.36 -15.64 -13.61
C LYS A 269 -35.91 -15.99 -13.99
N LYS A 270 -35.55 -17.25 -14.09
CA LYS A 270 -34.24 -17.69 -14.57
C LYS A 270 -33.91 -17.00 -15.91
N GLN A 271 -32.90 -16.11 -15.88
CA GLN A 271 -32.16 -15.59 -17.02
C GLN A 271 -32.93 -14.76 -18.07
N LYS A 272 -33.05 -13.45 -17.84
CA LYS A 272 -32.90 -12.46 -18.92
C LYS A 272 -32.32 -11.17 -18.34
N LYS A 273 -31.06 -10.84 -18.71
CA LYS A 273 -30.26 -9.63 -18.43
C LYS A 273 -29.86 -9.37 -16.97
N ALA A 274 -28.54 -9.38 -16.72
CA ALA A 274 -27.94 -8.80 -15.52
C ALA A 274 -28.31 -7.32 -15.38
N PRO A 275 -28.82 -6.85 -14.21
CA PRO A 275 -28.94 -5.42 -13.96
C PRO A 275 -27.54 -4.78 -13.81
N LYS A 276 -27.41 -3.50 -14.16
CA LYS A 276 -26.24 -2.71 -13.81
C LYS A 276 -25.99 -2.81 -12.30
N SER A 277 -24.72 -3.01 -11.92
CA SER A 277 -24.31 -3.13 -10.53
C SER A 277 -24.81 -1.94 -9.71
N LEU A 278 -25.43 -2.21 -8.54
CA LEU A 278 -25.78 -1.15 -7.57
C LEU A 278 -24.54 -0.44 -7.03
N PHE A 279 -23.37 -1.04 -7.27
CA PHE A 279 -22.05 -0.47 -6.94
C PHE A 279 -21.77 0.81 -7.71
N ASP A 280 -22.19 0.89 -8.98
CA ASP A 280 -21.96 2.06 -9.84
C ASP A 280 -22.71 3.30 -9.35
N SER A 281 -23.83 3.12 -8.67
CA SER A 281 -24.62 4.25 -8.15
C SER A 281 -24.05 4.89 -6.87
N CYS A 282 -23.22 4.17 -6.13
CA CYS A 282 -22.59 4.66 -4.89
C CYS A 282 -21.22 5.30 -5.12
N PHE A 283 -20.51 4.93 -6.20
CA PHE A 283 -19.11 5.31 -6.41
C PHE A 283 -18.83 6.13 -7.69
N PHE A 284 -19.73 6.13 -8.68
CA PHE A 284 -19.49 6.78 -9.98
C PHE A 284 -20.61 7.75 -10.38
N THR A 285 -20.80 8.82 -9.62
CA THR A 285 -21.40 10.04 -10.16
C THR A 285 -20.48 11.19 -9.83
N ARG A 286 -19.96 11.75 -10.92
CA ARG A 286 -19.06 12.92 -10.99
C ARG A 286 -19.52 14.07 -10.11
#